data_86e028785435b023ed470bbc2a1f7ad5
#
_entry.id   86e028785435b023ed470bbc2a1f7ad5
#
_cell.length_a   1.000
_cell.length_b   1.000
_cell.length_c   1.000
_cell.angle_alpha   90.00
_cell.angle_beta   90.00
_cell.angle_gamma   90.00
#
_symmetry.space_group_name_H-M   'P 1'
#
loop_
_entity.id
_entity.type
_entity.pdbx_description
1 polymer ?
#
loop_
_entity_poly.entity_id
_entity_poly.type
_entity_poly.pdbx_seq_one_letter_code
_entity_poly.pdbx_strand_id
1 'polypeptide(L)'
;MKNPIIREVCIDSIDQAKEAERLGADRLELCSDLHLDGLTPKIDDVYEVIKTIQIPVKVMVRCRGGNFIYDDSEIFKMEKEVDLLKSMGVQEIVTGALTVSNHIDQNLTRRLVERAFPMKVTFHKAIDYTHDMLDQINILSKIKGINSILTSGGAKNAAEGADKINKIINKFGNRFKIIAAGSVTNKNLEKLSKKIKTNEFHGKKIVGDLDL
;
A
#
# COMPACT_ATOMS: atom_id res chain seq x y z
N MET A 1 17.65 13.18 15.56
CA MET A 1 18.04 11.87 14.96
C MET A 1 17.03 11.57 13.85
N LYS A 2 17.46 11.13 12.66
CA LYS A 2 16.51 10.67 11.61
C LYS A 2 15.88 9.35 12.08
N ASN A 3 14.57 9.21 11.91
CA ASN A 3 13.91 7.93 12.16
C ASN A 3 14.52 6.83 11.26
N PRO A 4 14.62 5.57 11.72
CA PRO A 4 15.10 4.48 10.90
C PRO A 4 14.24 4.32 9.64
N ILE A 5 14.85 3.87 8.56
CA ILE A 5 14.14 3.58 7.31
C ILE A 5 13.30 2.32 7.54
N ILE A 6 12.04 2.36 7.13
CA ILE A 6 11.12 1.22 7.08
C ILE A 6 11.10 0.69 5.65
N ARG A 7 11.55 -0.53 5.46
CA ARG A 7 11.57 -1.24 4.17
C ARG A 7 10.35 -2.15 4.08
N GLU A 8 9.34 -1.70 3.36
CA GLU A 8 8.15 -2.49 3.08
C GLU A 8 8.34 -3.28 1.78
N VAL A 9 8.23 -4.59 1.86
CA VAL A 9 8.42 -5.50 0.74
C VAL A 9 7.08 -6.01 0.23
N CYS A 10 6.83 -5.88 -1.08
CA CYS A 10 5.68 -6.47 -1.76
C CYS A 10 6.01 -7.92 -2.14
N ILE A 11 5.18 -8.87 -1.71
CA ILE A 11 5.36 -10.32 -1.88
C ILE A 11 4.05 -10.98 -2.34
N ASP A 12 4.17 -12.17 -2.96
CA ASP A 12 3.02 -12.98 -3.40
C ASP A 12 3.11 -14.47 -3.03
N SER A 13 4.05 -14.83 -2.17
CA SER A 13 4.17 -16.19 -1.64
C SER A 13 4.75 -16.22 -0.23
N ILE A 14 4.54 -17.34 0.48
CA ILE A 14 5.13 -17.56 1.82
C ILE A 14 6.66 -17.65 1.75
N ASP A 15 7.21 -18.22 0.70
CA ASP A 15 8.66 -18.34 0.55
C ASP A 15 9.30 -16.95 0.35
N GLN A 16 8.71 -16.08 -0.47
CA GLN A 16 9.13 -14.68 -0.57
C GLN A 16 8.97 -13.94 0.77
N ALA A 17 7.91 -14.23 1.55
CA ALA A 17 7.72 -13.64 2.87
C ALA A 17 8.87 -13.98 3.84
N LYS A 18 9.21 -15.28 3.92
CA LYS A 18 10.34 -15.78 4.74
C LYS A 18 11.67 -15.17 4.31
N GLU A 19 11.92 -15.12 3.00
CA GLU A 19 13.16 -14.56 2.47
C GLU A 19 13.25 -13.05 2.69
N ALA A 20 12.17 -12.30 2.49
CA ALA A 20 12.12 -10.87 2.77
C ALA A 20 12.40 -10.56 4.25
N GLU A 21 11.80 -11.32 5.18
CA GLU A 21 12.07 -11.22 6.61
C GLU A 21 13.54 -11.52 6.93
N ARG A 22 14.10 -12.60 6.37
CA ARG A 22 15.51 -12.98 6.53
C ARG A 22 16.47 -11.89 6.01
N LEU A 23 16.13 -11.23 4.90
CA LEU A 23 16.90 -10.13 4.32
C LEU A 23 16.69 -8.79 5.05
N GLY A 24 15.88 -8.78 6.11
CA GLY A 24 15.67 -7.64 6.98
C GLY A 24 14.62 -6.66 6.48
N ALA A 25 13.53 -7.14 5.89
CA ALA A 25 12.33 -6.35 5.72
C ALA A 25 11.78 -5.90 7.08
N ASP A 26 11.27 -4.68 7.15
CA ASP A 26 10.66 -4.15 8.36
C ASP A 26 9.13 -4.33 8.35
N ARG A 27 8.55 -4.59 7.17
CA ARG A 27 7.12 -4.84 6.96
C ARG A 27 6.89 -5.50 5.61
N LEU A 28 5.84 -6.30 5.50
CA LEU A 28 5.40 -6.92 4.25
C LEU A 28 4.06 -6.34 3.77
N GLU A 29 3.88 -6.33 2.45
CA GLU A 29 2.58 -6.19 1.79
C GLU A 29 2.31 -7.47 1.01
N LEU A 30 1.37 -8.29 1.50
CA LEU A 30 0.98 -9.53 0.86
C LEU A 30 -0.08 -9.27 -0.21
N CYS A 31 0.23 -9.69 -1.42
CA CYS A 31 -0.63 -9.63 -2.60
C CYS A 31 -0.76 -11.00 -3.25
N SER A 32 -1.55 -11.12 -4.29
CA SER A 32 -1.40 -12.09 -5.38
C SER A 32 -1.12 -11.34 -6.69
N ASP A 33 -0.77 -12.05 -7.74
CA ASP A 33 -0.72 -11.54 -9.11
C ASP A 33 0.05 -10.21 -9.25
N LEU A 34 1.27 -10.17 -8.77
CA LEU A 34 2.12 -8.96 -8.82
C LEU A 34 2.37 -8.44 -10.24
N HIS A 35 2.17 -9.27 -11.27
CA HIS A 35 2.21 -8.86 -12.68
C HIS A 35 1.00 -7.99 -13.08
N LEU A 36 -0.07 -7.98 -12.26
CA LEU A 36 -1.25 -7.11 -12.36
C LEU A 36 -1.22 -5.97 -11.32
N ASP A 37 -0.05 -5.63 -10.81
CA ASP A 37 0.17 -4.63 -9.75
C ASP A 37 -0.42 -5.01 -8.38
N GLY A 38 -0.60 -6.29 -8.12
CA GLY A 38 -1.05 -6.85 -6.85
C GLY A 38 -2.58 -6.89 -6.70
N LEU A 39 -3.09 -8.07 -6.40
CA LEU A 39 -4.51 -8.34 -6.12
C LEU A 39 -4.69 -8.92 -4.72
N THR A 40 -5.94 -9.09 -4.28
CA THR A 40 -6.27 -9.78 -3.03
C THR A 40 -5.69 -11.19 -3.05
N PRO A 41 -4.85 -11.57 -2.07
CA PRO A 41 -4.31 -12.92 -1.98
C PRO A 41 -5.37 -13.94 -1.58
N LYS A 42 -5.10 -15.22 -1.84
CA LYS A 42 -5.95 -16.31 -1.34
C LYS A 42 -5.92 -16.34 0.18
N ILE A 43 -7.03 -16.73 0.77
CA ILE A 43 -7.18 -16.71 2.23
C ILE A 43 -6.22 -17.66 2.94
N ASP A 44 -5.92 -18.81 2.30
CA ASP A 44 -4.98 -19.79 2.85
C ASP A 44 -3.55 -19.20 2.89
N ASP A 45 -3.15 -18.44 1.86
CA ASP A 45 -1.84 -17.77 1.82
C ASP A 45 -1.75 -16.70 2.92
N VAL A 46 -2.84 -15.93 3.14
CA VAL A 46 -2.90 -14.95 4.23
C VAL A 46 -2.72 -15.64 5.58
N TYR A 47 -3.46 -16.74 5.81
CA TYR A 47 -3.39 -17.49 7.06
C TYR A 47 -1.98 -18.02 7.34
N GLU A 48 -1.34 -18.60 6.33
CA GLU A 48 0.02 -19.14 6.45
C GLU A 48 1.03 -18.02 6.76
N VAL A 49 0.97 -16.91 6.03
CA VAL A 49 1.89 -15.78 6.20
C VAL A 49 1.74 -15.15 7.57
N ILE A 50 0.51 -14.81 8.02
CA ILE A 50 0.32 -14.16 9.32
C ILE A 50 0.66 -15.05 10.52
N LYS A 51 0.64 -16.38 10.34
CA LYS A 51 1.08 -17.35 11.38
C LYS A 51 2.59 -17.55 11.44
N THR A 52 3.26 -17.41 10.30
CA THR A 52 4.69 -17.76 10.17
C THR A 52 5.58 -16.54 10.39
N ILE A 53 5.21 -15.39 9.82
CA ILE A 53 6.02 -14.18 9.78
C ILE A 53 5.87 -13.37 11.08
N GLN A 54 7.00 -12.86 11.59
CA GLN A 54 7.03 -12.12 12.86
C GLN A 54 6.95 -10.59 12.67
N ILE A 55 7.31 -10.08 11.48
CA ILE A 55 7.18 -8.65 11.17
C ILE A 55 5.76 -8.30 10.72
N PRO A 56 5.33 -7.02 10.82
CA PRO A 56 4.01 -6.60 10.41
C PRO A 56 3.68 -6.94 8.95
N VAL A 57 2.47 -7.46 8.71
CA VAL A 57 1.97 -7.80 7.37
C VAL A 57 0.73 -6.96 7.07
N LYS A 58 0.74 -6.28 5.93
CA LYS A 58 -0.45 -5.67 5.30
C LYS A 58 -0.98 -6.62 4.25
N VAL A 59 -2.29 -6.59 4.01
CA VAL A 59 -2.91 -7.44 2.99
C VAL A 59 -3.64 -6.59 1.97
N MET A 60 -3.40 -6.85 0.68
CA MET A 60 -4.07 -6.17 -0.42
C MET A 60 -5.55 -6.56 -0.48
N VAL A 61 -6.42 -5.57 -0.67
CA VAL A 61 -7.83 -5.74 -1.02
C VAL A 61 -8.08 -5.04 -2.35
N ARG A 62 -7.99 -5.81 -3.42
CA ARG A 62 -8.19 -5.38 -4.81
C ARG A 62 -8.64 -6.58 -5.62
N CYS A 63 -9.89 -6.60 -6.06
CA CYS A 63 -10.54 -7.79 -6.64
C CYS A 63 -10.09 -8.13 -8.06
N ARG A 64 -9.47 -7.19 -8.80
CA ARG A 64 -8.96 -7.38 -10.17
C ARG A 64 -7.89 -6.37 -10.55
N GLY A 65 -7.16 -6.67 -11.61
CA GLY A 65 -6.24 -5.74 -12.29
C GLY A 65 -6.97 -4.63 -13.09
N GLY A 66 -6.20 -3.76 -13.73
CA GLY A 66 -6.70 -2.63 -14.51
C GLY A 66 -7.02 -1.42 -13.66
N ASN A 67 -8.11 -0.70 -13.99
CA ASN A 67 -8.52 0.52 -13.30
C ASN A 67 -9.02 0.25 -11.87
N PHE A 68 -9.29 1.32 -11.14
CA PHE A 68 -9.75 1.28 -9.73
C PHE A 68 -11.22 1.69 -9.59
N ILE A 69 -12.00 1.52 -10.67
CA ILE A 69 -13.43 1.83 -10.75
C ILE A 69 -14.16 0.51 -10.64
N TYR A 70 -14.92 0.29 -9.59
CA TYR A 70 -15.53 -1.00 -9.26
C TYR A 70 -17.05 -0.95 -9.43
N ASP A 71 -17.63 -2.04 -9.94
CA ASP A 71 -19.08 -2.25 -9.95
C ASP A 71 -19.59 -2.82 -8.62
N ASP A 72 -20.93 -2.91 -8.48
CA ASP A 72 -21.55 -3.37 -7.24
C ASP A 72 -21.15 -4.79 -6.84
N SER A 73 -20.90 -5.69 -7.79
CA SER A 73 -20.48 -7.07 -7.51
C SER A 73 -19.04 -7.12 -7.02
N GLU A 74 -18.16 -6.31 -7.60
CA GLU A 74 -16.76 -6.14 -7.20
C GLU A 74 -16.66 -5.49 -5.82
N ILE A 75 -17.48 -4.46 -5.56
CA ILE A 75 -17.58 -3.80 -4.26
C ILE A 75 -18.01 -4.81 -3.19
N PHE A 76 -19.06 -5.60 -3.45
CA PHE A 76 -19.53 -6.63 -2.53
C PHE A 76 -18.44 -7.65 -2.22
N LYS A 77 -17.69 -8.09 -3.25
CA LYS A 77 -16.55 -8.99 -3.06
C LYS A 77 -15.48 -8.38 -2.16
N MET A 78 -15.04 -7.15 -2.45
CA MET A 78 -14.04 -6.46 -1.64
C MET A 78 -14.48 -6.28 -0.19
N GLU A 79 -15.75 -5.96 0.05
CA GLU A 79 -16.31 -5.86 1.40
C GLU A 79 -16.26 -7.20 2.16
N LYS A 80 -16.58 -8.29 1.50
CA LYS A 80 -16.47 -9.64 2.09
C LYS A 80 -15.02 -10.02 2.40
N GLU A 81 -14.10 -9.66 1.53
CA GLU A 81 -12.67 -9.84 1.76
C GLU A 81 -12.20 -9.07 3.00
N VAL A 82 -12.63 -7.81 3.18
CA VAL A 82 -12.33 -7.02 4.38
C VAL A 82 -12.84 -7.68 5.65
N ASP A 83 -14.10 -8.18 5.64
CA ASP A 83 -14.67 -8.87 6.81
C ASP A 83 -13.87 -10.12 7.17
N LEU A 84 -13.50 -10.91 6.16
CA LEU A 84 -12.74 -12.14 6.34
C LEU A 84 -11.34 -11.85 6.90
N LEU A 85 -10.60 -10.91 6.31
CA LEU A 85 -9.29 -10.50 6.79
C LEU A 85 -9.34 -9.99 8.25
N LYS A 86 -10.40 -9.23 8.58
CA LYS A 86 -10.62 -8.77 9.96
C LYS A 86 -10.84 -9.94 10.92
N SER A 87 -11.63 -10.93 10.54
CA SER A 87 -11.89 -12.13 11.38
C SER A 87 -10.64 -12.97 11.62
N MET A 88 -9.67 -12.89 10.71
CA MET A 88 -8.37 -13.58 10.83
C MET A 88 -7.35 -12.83 11.69
N GLY A 89 -7.67 -11.60 12.14
CA GLY A 89 -6.76 -10.79 12.94
C GLY A 89 -5.73 -9.99 12.15
N VAL A 90 -5.91 -9.82 10.83
CA VAL A 90 -5.10 -8.90 10.03
C VAL A 90 -5.16 -7.49 10.64
N GLN A 91 -4.00 -6.83 10.74
CA GLN A 91 -3.89 -5.54 11.42
C GLN A 91 -3.99 -4.33 10.48
N GLU A 92 -3.70 -4.53 9.20
CA GLU A 92 -3.74 -3.46 8.20
C GLU A 92 -4.05 -4.02 6.80
N ILE A 93 -4.92 -3.33 6.08
CA ILE A 93 -5.21 -3.61 4.67
C ILE A 93 -4.70 -2.49 3.77
N VAL A 94 -4.51 -2.84 2.49
CA VAL A 94 -4.14 -1.90 1.43
C VAL A 94 -5.24 -1.91 0.38
N THR A 95 -5.83 -0.76 0.10
CA THR A 95 -6.94 -0.65 -0.86
C THR A 95 -7.02 0.75 -1.45
N GLY A 96 -7.88 0.97 -2.44
CA GLY A 96 -8.17 2.27 -3.02
C GLY A 96 -9.17 2.17 -4.16
N ALA A 97 -10.01 3.19 -4.30
CA ALA A 97 -11.03 3.26 -5.32
C ALA A 97 -11.11 4.64 -5.94
N LEU A 98 -11.41 4.69 -7.24
CA LEU A 98 -11.58 5.89 -8.03
C LEU A 98 -12.95 5.90 -8.70
N THR A 99 -13.43 7.10 -9.00
CA THR A 99 -14.58 7.34 -9.88
C THR A 99 -14.13 7.29 -11.35
N VAL A 100 -15.10 7.25 -12.27
CA VAL A 100 -14.87 7.33 -13.73
C VAL A 100 -14.14 8.61 -14.17
N SER A 101 -14.18 9.66 -13.35
CA SER A 101 -13.47 10.93 -13.56
C SER A 101 -12.11 10.98 -12.87
N ASN A 102 -11.56 9.85 -12.46
CA ASN A 102 -10.27 9.73 -11.75
C ASN A 102 -10.16 10.59 -10.48
N HIS A 103 -11.28 10.76 -9.75
CA HIS A 103 -11.27 11.27 -8.39
C HIS A 103 -11.38 10.12 -7.39
N ILE A 104 -11.00 10.35 -6.14
CA ILE A 104 -11.25 9.38 -5.06
C ILE A 104 -12.75 9.08 -4.98
N ASP A 105 -13.11 7.80 -5.06
CA ASP A 105 -14.45 7.36 -4.68
C ASP A 105 -14.59 7.43 -3.17
N GLN A 106 -15.11 8.56 -2.68
CA GLN A 106 -15.23 8.82 -1.25
C GLN A 106 -16.21 7.86 -0.57
N ASN A 107 -17.28 7.47 -1.27
CA ASN A 107 -18.33 6.62 -0.72
C ASN A 107 -17.78 5.21 -0.52
N LEU A 108 -17.19 4.62 -1.56
CA LEU A 108 -16.60 3.29 -1.47
C LEU A 108 -15.41 3.27 -0.51
N THR A 109 -14.52 4.27 -0.59
CA THR A 109 -13.37 4.36 0.32
C THR A 109 -13.84 4.41 1.78
N ARG A 110 -14.85 5.21 2.10
CA ARG A 110 -15.43 5.29 3.46
C ARG A 110 -16.02 3.95 3.90
N ARG A 111 -16.81 3.30 3.05
CA ARG A 111 -17.41 1.98 3.34
C ARG A 111 -16.35 0.94 3.68
N LEU A 112 -15.30 0.84 2.86
CA LEU A 112 -14.21 -0.12 3.11
C LEU A 112 -13.45 0.20 4.40
N VAL A 113 -13.17 1.47 4.68
CA VAL A 113 -12.46 1.92 5.89
C VAL A 113 -13.29 1.66 7.16
N GLU A 114 -14.59 1.98 7.14
CA GLU A 114 -15.49 1.73 8.27
C GLU A 114 -15.62 0.23 8.57
N ARG A 115 -15.74 -0.58 7.50
CA ARG A 115 -15.79 -2.04 7.61
C ARG A 115 -14.49 -2.63 8.14
N ALA A 116 -13.35 -2.07 7.73
CA ALA A 116 -12.03 -2.49 8.18
C ALA A 116 -11.80 -2.23 9.69
N PHE A 117 -12.44 -1.25 10.29
CA PHE A 117 -12.19 -0.90 11.69
C PHE A 117 -12.27 -2.14 12.62
N PRO A 118 -11.27 -2.40 13.50
CA PRO A 118 -10.14 -1.52 13.91
C PRO A 118 -8.86 -1.68 13.09
N MET A 119 -8.83 -2.47 11.99
CA MET A 119 -7.67 -2.53 11.11
C MET A 119 -7.30 -1.14 10.58
N LYS A 120 -6.00 -0.92 10.39
CA LYS A 120 -5.50 0.27 9.69
C LYS A 120 -5.70 0.13 8.19
N VAL A 121 -5.76 1.26 7.49
CA VAL A 121 -5.90 1.27 6.03
C VAL A 121 -4.79 2.11 5.40
N THR A 122 -4.08 1.51 4.44
CA THR A 122 -3.21 2.21 3.49
C THR A 122 -3.99 2.45 2.19
N PHE A 123 -4.07 3.70 1.73
CA PHE A 123 -4.57 3.99 0.38
C PHE A 123 -3.43 3.80 -0.62
N HIS A 124 -3.60 2.89 -1.56
CA HIS A 124 -2.55 2.47 -2.48
C HIS A 124 -2.34 3.45 -3.66
N LYS A 125 -1.52 3.03 -4.63
CA LYS A 125 -1.11 3.83 -5.80
C LYS A 125 -2.25 4.26 -6.74
N ALA A 126 -3.51 3.92 -6.50
CA ALA A 126 -4.64 4.54 -7.19
C ALA A 126 -4.59 6.07 -7.12
N ILE A 127 -4.04 6.62 -6.03
CA ILE A 127 -3.82 8.06 -5.88
C ILE A 127 -2.96 8.67 -7.00
N ASP A 128 -2.04 7.90 -7.57
CA ASP A 128 -1.13 8.35 -8.63
C ASP A 128 -1.85 8.60 -9.98
N TYR A 129 -3.08 8.08 -10.13
CA TYR A 129 -3.91 8.24 -11.32
C TYR A 129 -4.90 9.41 -11.22
N THR A 130 -4.91 10.12 -10.11
CA THR A 130 -5.80 11.27 -9.91
C THR A 130 -5.25 12.54 -10.56
N HIS A 131 -6.13 13.42 -11.05
CA HIS A 131 -5.72 14.65 -11.72
C HIS A 131 -5.06 15.66 -10.77
N ASP A 132 -5.69 15.98 -9.65
CA ASP A 132 -5.12 16.85 -8.60
C ASP A 132 -4.88 16.04 -7.33
N MET A 133 -3.70 15.40 -7.28
CA MET A 133 -3.35 14.53 -6.18
C MET A 133 -3.39 15.22 -4.80
N LEU A 134 -3.01 16.50 -4.69
CA LEU A 134 -3.01 17.19 -3.40
C LEU A 134 -4.43 17.42 -2.90
N ASP A 135 -5.34 17.75 -3.79
CA ASP A 135 -6.76 17.91 -3.42
C ASP A 135 -7.42 16.57 -3.12
N GLN A 136 -7.05 15.52 -3.87
CA GLN A 136 -7.54 14.17 -3.60
C GLN A 136 -7.01 13.62 -2.25
N ILE A 137 -5.76 13.90 -1.88
CA ILE A 137 -5.23 13.56 -0.55
C ILE A 137 -5.94 14.38 0.54
N ASN A 138 -6.29 15.64 0.27
CA ASN A 138 -7.09 16.43 1.19
C ASN A 138 -8.49 15.82 1.43
N ILE A 139 -9.09 15.19 0.41
CA ILE A 139 -10.33 14.42 0.56
C ILE A 139 -10.10 13.21 1.48
N LEU A 140 -9.06 12.41 1.22
CA LEU A 140 -8.69 11.27 2.08
C LEU A 140 -8.44 11.70 3.54
N SER A 141 -7.90 12.90 3.78
CA SER A 141 -7.60 13.38 5.12
C SER A 141 -8.84 13.53 6.02
N LYS A 142 -10.01 13.65 5.41
CA LYS A 142 -11.32 13.75 6.09
C LYS A 142 -11.94 12.38 6.40
N ILE A 143 -11.36 11.29 5.89
CA ILE A 143 -11.82 9.91 6.16
C ILE A 143 -10.98 9.36 7.32
N LYS A 144 -11.61 9.20 8.49
CA LYS A 144 -10.95 8.59 9.65
C LYS A 144 -10.69 7.10 9.38
N GLY A 145 -9.54 6.58 9.82
CA GLY A 145 -9.16 5.17 9.64
C GLY A 145 -8.12 4.94 8.53
N ILE A 146 -7.95 5.87 7.59
CA ILE A 146 -6.81 5.84 6.66
C ILE A 146 -5.56 6.33 7.41
N ASN A 147 -4.52 5.50 7.44
CA ASN A 147 -3.28 5.74 8.17
C ASN A 147 -2.11 6.13 7.26
N SER A 148 -2.07 5.55 6.06
CA SER A 148 -0.93 5.68 5.16
C SER A 148 -1.39 5.92 3.72
N ILE A 149 -0.51 6.52 2.93
CA ILE A 149 -0.68 6.68 1.48
C ILE A 149 0.56 6.13 0.79
N LEU A 150 0.37 5.18 -0.12
CA LEU A 150 1.40 4.60 -0.96
C LEU A 150 1.39 5.31 -2.32
N THR A 151 2.50 5.94 -2.71
CA THR A 151 2.55 6.76 -3.93
C THR A 151 3.93 6.80 -4.59
N SER A 152 3.95 6.94 -5.91
CA SER A 152 5.12 7.34 -6.69
C SER A 152 5.13 8.84 -7.03
N GLY A 153 4.22 9.63 -6.44
CA GLY A 153 4.07 11.06 -6.74
C GLY A 153 3.40 11.34 -8.08
N GLY A 154 2.62 10.37 -8.61
CA GLY A 154 2.01 10.45 -9.94
C GLY A 154 3.01 10.33 -11.09
N ALA A 155 4.23 9.84 -10.79
CA ALA A 155 5.29 9.65 -11.77
C ALA A 155 5.55 8.16 -12.03
N LYS A 156 6.36 7.84 -13.05
CA LYS A 156 6.72 6.48 -13.41
C LYS A 156 7.42 5.74 -12.25
N ASN A 157 8.20 6.46 -11.45
CA ASN A 157 8.94 5.91 -10.31
C ASN A 157 9.16 6.97 -9.22
N ALA A 158 9.58 6.53 -8.02
CA ALA A 158 9.81 7.38 -6.87
C ALA A 158 10.87 8.48 -7.11
N ALA A 159 11.88 8.19 -7.93
CA ALA A 159 12.95 9.16 -8.21
C ALA A 159 12.45 10.36 -9.02
N GLU A 160 11.59 10.12 -10.02
CA GLU A 160 10.94 11.15 -10.83
C GLU A 160 9.86 11.90 -10.03
N GLY A 161 9.10 11.18 -9.18
CA GLY A 161 8.03 11.75 -8.35
C GLY A 161 8.50 12.42 -7.06
N ALA A 162 9.80 12.43 -6.75
CA ALA A 162 10.34 12.84 -5.47
C ALA A 162 9.87 14.25 -5.01
N ASP A 163 9.83 15.21 -5.93
CA ASP A 163 9.41 16.57 -5.59
C ASP A 163 7.92 16.65 -5.22
N LYS A 164 7.08 15.90 -5.94
CA LYS A 164 5.65 15.80 -5.62
C LYS A 164 5.45 15.06 -4.30
N ILE A 165 6.17 13.95 -4.07
CA ILE A 165 6.14 13.21 -2.80
C ILE A 165 6.53 14.14 -1.64
N ASN A 166 7.58 14.93 -1.79
CA ASN A 166 8.01 15.90 -0.77
C ASN A 166 6.94 16.98 -0.50
N LYS A 167 6.23 17.45 -1.55
CA LYS A 167 5.09 18.38 -1.37
C LYS A 167 3.96 17.72 -0.57
N ILE A 168 3.66 16.45 -0.85
CA ILE A 168 2.66 15.66 -0.11
C ILE A 168 3.08 15.51 1.36
N ILE A 169 4.34 15.14 1.62
CA ILE A 169 4.89 15.01 2.99
C ILE A 169 4.78 16.33 3.74
N ASN A 170 5.19 17.45 3.14
CA ASN A 170 5.13 18.76 3.77
C ASN A 170 3.69 19.16 4.15
N LYS A 171 2.70 18.82 3.31
CA LYS A 171 1.29 19.21 3.53
C LYS A 171 0.53 18.22 4.43
N PHE A 172 0.83 16.93 4.34
CA PHE A 172 0.00 15.87 4.93
C PHE A 172 0.77 14.88 5.83
N GLY A 173 2.09 15.05 5.99
CA GLY A 173 2.93 14.13 6.77
C GLY A 173 2.56 14.06 8.27
N ASN A 174 1.90 15.08 8.81
CA ASN A 174 1.35 15.05 10.18
C ASN A 174 0.05 14.21 10.27
N ARG A 175 -0.62 13.96 9.14
CA ARG A 175 -1.89 13.22 9.07
C ARG A 175 -1.70 11.79 8.60
N PHE A 176 -0.77 11.57 7.67
CA PHE A 176 -0.53 10.28 7.03
C PHE A 176 0.94 9.89 7.06
N LYS A 177 1.22 8.61 7.17
CA LYS A 177 2.50 8.07 6.75
C LYS A 177 2.54 8.03 5.23
N ILE A 178 3.51 8.69 4.62
CA ILE A 178 3.70 8.70 3.17
C ILE A 178 4.75 7.67 2.82
N ILE A 179 4.33 6.62 2.10
CA ILE A 179 5.17 5.51 1.70
C ILE A 179 5.58 5.76 0.25
N ALA A 180 6.88 5.98 0.03
CA ALA A 180 7.42 6.19 -1.31
C ALA A 180 7.58 4.87 -2.05
N ALA A 181 6.91 4.74 -3.20
CA ALA A 181 6.89 3.55 -4.03
C ALA A 181 7.22 3.84 -5.50
N GLY A 182 7.44 2.78 -6.27
CA GLY A 182 7.77 2.85 -7.69
C GLY A 182 9.26 2.68 -7.94
N SER A 183 9.64 1.46 -8.35
CA SER A 183 11.00 1.05 -8.66
C SER A 183 12.02 1.28 -7.54
N VAL A 184 11.59 1.19 -6.27
CA VAL A 184 12.49 1.24 -5.13
C VAL A 184 13.14 -0.13 -4.94
N THR A 185 14.47 -0.15 -4.83
CA THR A 185 15.29 -1.35 -4.69
C THR A 185 16.38 -1.11 -3.65
N ASN A 186 17.02 -2.17 -3.16
CA ASN A 186 18.19 -2.06 -2.28
C ASN A 186 19.33 -1.23 -2.90
N LYS A 187 19.46 -1.24 -4.24
CA LYS A 187 20.52 -0.51 -4.97
C LYS A 187 20.29 1.00 -5.01
N ASN A 188 19.04 1.47 -4.95
CA ASN A 188 18.71 2.90 -5.07
C ASN A 188 18.14 3.51 -3.78
N LEU A 189 17.81 2.71 -2.77
CA LEU A 189 17.17 3.14 -1.53
C LEU A 189 17.96 4.25 -0.82
N GLU A 190 19.27 4.10 -0.69
CA GLU A 190 20.11 5.13 -0.03
C GLU A 190 20.01 6.48 -0.75
N LYS A 191 20.07 6.49 -2.09
CA LYS A 191 19.93 7.71 -2.89
C LYS A 191 18.54 8.33 -2.74
N LEU A 192 17.50 7.49 -2.77
CA LEU A 192 16.10 7.94 -2.61
C LEU A 192 15.84 8.50 -1.21
N SER A 193 16.37 7.88 -0.16
CA SER A 193 16.21 8.35 1.23
C SER A 193 16.90 9.67 1.54
N LYS A 194 17.88 10.07 0.71
CA LYS A 194 18.49 11.40 0.76
C LYS A 194 17.64 12.45 0.01
N LYS A 195 16.88 12.02 -1.03
CA LYS A 195 16.08 12.90 -1.89
C LYS A 195 14.65 13.09 -1.38
N ILE A 196 14.03 12.03 -0.85
CA ILE A 196 12.63 12.01 -0.38
C ILE A 196 12.61 12.08 1.15
N LYS A 197 11.82 13.00 1.70
CA LYS A 197 11.79 13.32 3.15
C LYS A 197 10.90 12.38 3.97
N THR A 198 10.70 11.13 3.50
CA THR A 198 10.05 10.08 4.27
C THR A 198 11.09 9.08 4.80
N ASN A 199 10.71 8.31 5.80
CA ASN A 199 11.45 7.12 6.22
C ASN A 199 10.74 5.81 5.79
N GLU A 200 9.61 5.87 5.06
CA GLU A 200 8.85 4.70 4.64
C GLU A 200 8.98 4.50 3.13
N PHE A 201 9.52 3.35 2.73
CA PHE A 201 9.78 2.99 1.33
C PHE A 201 9.22 1.60 1.02
N HIS A 202 8.69 1.45 -0.19
CA HIS A 202 8.05 0.22 -0.66
C HIS A 202 8.63 -0.23 -1.99
N GLY A 203 8.88 -1.55 -2.12
CA GLY A 203 9.30 -2.13 -3.38
C GLY A 203 9.56 -3.63 -3.30
N LYS A 204 9.33 -4.35 -4.42
CA LYS A 204 9.55 -5.81 -4.51
C LYS A 204 11.02 -6.21 -4.22
N LYS A 205 11.99 -5.40 -4.65
CA LYS A 205 13.44 -5.67 -4.51
C LYS A 205 14.12 -4.72 -3.52
N ILE A 206 13.38 -4.18 -2.55
CA ILE A 206 13.92 -3.17 -1.62
C ILE A 206 14.93 -3.76 -0.63
N VAL A 207 14.86 -5.05 -0.33
CA VAL A 207 15.82 -5.78 0.52
C VAL A 207 16.77 -6.66 -0.29
N GLY A 208 16.56 -6.78 -1.59
CA GLY A 208 17.31 -7.65 -2.51
C GLY A 208 16.38 -8.40 -3.45
N ASP A 209 16.92 -9.42 -4.12
CA ASP A 209 16.13 -10.32 -4.96
C ASP A 209 15.47 -11.39 -4.07
N LEU A 210 14.19 -11.67 -4.32
CA LEU A 210 13.41 -12.68 -3.62
C LEU A 210 13.17 -13.93 -4.49
N ASP A 211 13.74 -13.96 -5.70
CA ASP A 211 13.65 -15.12 -6.56
C ASP A 211 14.52 -16.23 -5.95
N LEU A 212 13.87 -17.31 -5.46
CA LEU A 212 14.47 -18.50 -4.86
C LEU A 212 14.76 -19.55 -5.94
#